data_98c97d98f0f68dbf08cdbc5b3009b535
#
_entry.id   98c97d98f0f68dbf08cdbc5b3009b535
#
_cell.length_a   1.000
_cell.length_b   1.000
_cell.length_c   1.000
_cell.angle_alpha   90.00
_cell.angle_beta   90.00
_cell.angle_gamma   90.00
#
_symmetry.space_group_name_H-M   'P 1'
#
loop_
_entity.id
_entity.type
_entity.pdbx_description
1 polymer ?
#
loop_
_entity_poly.entity_id
_entity_poly.type
_entity_poly.pdbx_seq_one_letter_code
_entity_poly.pdbx_strand_id
1 'polypeptide(L)'
;KGKAGELEFARLCRSNGFDAVRRTAQYCGKTGNASDCVGLPGIHIEVKRVERLSIDDALNQSRRDAEAAHDGSLPIVAHRRNHTRWKITMMQ
;
A
#
# COMPACT_ATOMS: atom_id res chain seq x y z
N LYS A 1 5.21 12.30 -5.42
CA LYS A 1 5.43 12.41 -4.02
C LYS A 1 5.35 11.09 -3.28
N GLY A 2 4.30 10.34 -3.43
CA GLY A 2 4.23 8.99 -2.89
C GLY A 2 4.94 7.96 -3.75
N LYS A 3 5.37 8.34 -4.94
CA LYS A 3 5.89 7.42 -5.93
C LYS A 3 7.15 6.69 -5.46
N ALA A 4 8.08 7.41 -4.85
CA ALA A 4 9.34 6.79 -4.42
C ALA A 4 9.10 5.71 -3.37
N GLY A 5 8.21 5.98 -2.41
CA GLY A 5 7.88 4.99 -1.39
C GLY A 5 7.18 3.77 -1.97
N GLU A 6 6.26 4.00 -2.90
CA GLU A 6 5.54 2.92 -3.56
C GLU A 6 6.50 2.02 -4.35
N LEU A 7 7.44 2.63 -5.05
CA LEU A 7 8.45 1.86 -5.80
C LEU A 7 9.37 1.10 -4.87
N GLU A 8 9.77 1.70 -3.76
CA GLU A 8 10.62 1.06 -2.77
C GLU A 8 9.94 -0.17 -2.18
N PHE A 9 8.68 -0.03 -1.78
CA PHE A 9 7.95 -1.15 -1.21
C PHE A 9 7.73 -2.27 -2.22
N ALA A 10 7.39 -1.92 -3.45
CA ALA A 10 7.20 -2.92 -4.50
C ALA A 10 8.49 -3.70 -4.74
N ARG A 11 9.63 -3.01 -4.75
CA ARG A 11 10.92 -3.67 -4.93
C ARG A 11 11.22 -4.63 -3.78
N LEU A 12 10.90 -4.20 -2.55
CA LEU A 12 11.07 -5.07 -1.38
C LEU A 12 10.26 -6.35 -1.51
N CYS A 13 9.01 -6.22 -1.93
CA CYS A 13 8.14 -7.40 -2.11
C CYS A 13 8.72 -8.34 -3.16
N ARG A 14 9.17 -7.81 -4.29
CA ARG A 14 9.75 -8.65 -5.35
C ARG A 14 11.01 -9.37 -4.85
N SER A 15 11.83 -8.70 -4.04
CA SER A 15 13.04 -9.34 -3.52
C SER A 15 12.73 -10.43 -2.51
N ASN A 16 11.51 -10.48 -2.01
CA ASN A 16 11.04 -11.52 -1.10
C ASN A 16 10.17 -12.56 -1.79
N GLY A 17 10.19 -12.60 -3.12
CA GLY A 17 9.50 -13.65 -3.88
C GLY A 17 8.13 -13.29 -4.40
N PHE A 18 7.64 -12.08 -4.14
CA PHE A 18 6.34 -11.64 -4.64
C PHE A 18 6.55 -10.88 -5.94
N ASP A 19 6.85 -11.63 -6.99
CA ASP A 19 7.40 -11.08 -8.24
C ASP A 19 6.42 -10.16 -8.98
N ALA A 20 5.14 -10.31 -8.76
CA ALA A 20 4.12 -9.55 -9.47
C ALA A 20 3.82 -8.20 -8.82
N VAL A 21 4.38 -7.88 -7.66
CA VAL A 21 4.07 -6.64 -6.98
C VAL A 21 4.67 -5.47 -7.72
N ARG A 22 3.84 -4.46 -7.96
CA ARG A 22 4.25 -3.27 -8.68
C ARG A 22 3.40 -2.08 -8.26
N ARG A 23 3.91 -0.91 -8.51
CA ARG A 23 3.18 0.33 -8.26
C ARG A 23 1.97 0.41 -9.20
N THR A 24 0.85 0.84 -8.67
CA THR A 24 -0.38 0.99 -9.45
C THR A 24 -0.18 2.11 -10.48
N ALA A 25 -0.58 1.86 -11.72
CA ALA A 25 -0.50 2.85 -12.78
C ALA A 25 -1.44 4.01 -12.48
N GLN A 26 -0.94 5.24 -12.67
CA GLN A 26 -1.71 6.44 -12.37
C GLN A 26 -2.50 6.95 -13.54
N TYR A 27 -1.90 6.88 -14.72
CA TYR A 27 -2.44 7.55 -15.90
C TYR A 27 -3.65 6.87 -16.50
N CYS A 28 -3.90 5.62 -16.16
CA CYS A 28 -5.00 4.86 -16.73
C CYS A 28 -6.25 4.95 -15.88
N GLY A 29 -6.47 6.09 -15.23
CA GLY A 29 -7.68 6.29 -14.48
C GLY A 29 -7.63 5.73 -13.08
N LYS A 30 -6.48 5.75 -12.43
CA LYS A 30 -6.44 5.45 -11.02
C LYS A 30 -7.38 6.39 -10.29
N THR A 31 -8.33 5.84 -9.57
CA THR A 31 -9.24 6.63 -8.77
C THR A 31 -8.66 6.79 -7.36
N GLY A 32 -9.29 7.63 -6.55
CA GLY A 32 -8.88 7.77 -5.16
C GLY A 32 -9.02 6.49 -4.36
N ASN A 33 -9.78 5.51 -4.88
CA ASN A 33 -10.03 4.25 -4.18
C ASN A 33 -9.06 3.14 -4.57
N ALA A 34 -8.21 3.37 -5.56
CA ALA A 34 -7.27 2.34 -5.98
C ALA A 34 -6.15 2.20 -4.96
N SER A 35 -5.64 0.97 -4.79
CA SER A 35 -4.48 0.73 -3.93
C SER A 35 -3.22 1.34 -4.55
N ASP A 36 -2.23 1.61 -3.72
CA ASP A 36 -0.97 2.21 -4.18
C ASP A 36 -0.10 1.21 -4.92
N CYS A 37 -0.19 -0.05 -4.56
CA CYS A 37 0.51 -1.15 -5.22
C CYS A 37 -0.46 -2.29 -5.47
N VAL A 38 -0.15 -3.09 -6.49
CA VAL A 38 -0.94 -4.28 -6.85
C VAL A 38 0.01 -5.47 -6.94
N GLY A 39 -0.54 -6.66 -7.04
CA GLY A 39 0.25 -7.86 -7.24
C GLY A 39 0.32 -8.80 -6.05
N LEU A 40 -0.32 -8.44 -4.93
CA LEU A 40 -0.53 -9.37 -3.81
C LEU A 40 -2.01 -9.75 -3.82
N PRO A 41 -2.34 -10.97 -4.25
CA PRO A 41 -3.75 -11.35 -4.36
C PRO A 41 -4.50 -11.20 -3.03
N GLY A 42 -5.66 -10.57 -3.10
CA GLY A 42 -6.51 -10.40 -1.92
C GLY A 42 -6.07 -9.34 -0.95
N ILE A 43 -5.05 -8.54 -1.29
CA ILE A 43 -4.51 -7.52 -0.38
C ILE A 43 -4.64 -6.15 -1.04
N HIS A 44 -5.20 -5.20 -0.29
CA HIS A 44 -5.26 -3.79 -0.71
C HIS A 44 -4.14 -3.04 -0.01
N ILE A 45 -3.18 -2.55 -0.79
CA ILE A 45 -1.93 -2.01 -0.25
C ILE A 45 -1.93 -0.49 -0.28
N GLU A 46 -1.88 0.13 0.89
CA GLU A 46 -1.64 1.55 1.04
C GLU A 46 -0.21 1.74 1.51
N VAL A 47 0.56 2.62 0.86
CA VAL A 47 1.97 2.80 1.16
C VAL A 47 2.20 4.20 1.74
N LYS A 48 2.86 4.27 2.89
CA LYS A 48 3.19 5.54 3.54
C LYS A 48 4.67 5.56 3.88
N ARG A 49 5.41 6.40 3.18
CA ARG A 49 6.85 6.60 3.41
C ARG A 49 7.05 8.01 3.92
N VAL A 50 6.74 8.23 5.21
CA VAL A 50 6.74 9.55 5.83
C VAL A 50 7.31 9.46 7.23
N GLU A 51 7.83 10.57 7.75
CA GLU A 51 8.46 10.59 9.08
C GLU A 51 7.44 10.59 10.20
N ARG A 52 6.30 11.22 10.00
CA ARG A 52 5.22 11.23 10.98
C ARG A 52 3.97 10.68 10.33
N LEU A 53 3.42 9.67 10.94
CA LEU A 53 2.26 8.97 10.39
C LEU A 53 1.22 8.76 11.48
N SER A 54 0.00 9.19 11.20
CA SER A 54 -1.14 8.73 11.98
C SER A 54 -1.54 7.38 11.41
N ILE A 55 -1.11 6.32 12.08
CA ILE A 55 -1.37 4.97 11.57
C ILE A 55 -2.86 4.65 11.54
N ASP A 56 -3.60 5.15 12.51
CA ASP A 56 -5.04 4.90 12.54
C ASP A 56 -5.74 5.56 11.36
N ASP A 57 -5.35 6.79 10.99
CA ASP A 57 -5.94 7.46 9.83
C ASP A 57 -5.58 6.75 8.54
N ALA A 58 -4.31 6.31 8.42
CA ALA A 58 -3.87 5.59 7.23
C ALA A 58 -4.60 4.27 7.09
N LEU A 59 -4.77 3.54 8.19
CA LEU A 59 -5.47 2.26 8.17
C LEU A 59 -6.94 2.44 7.84
N ASN A 60 -7.57 3.49 8.37
CA ASN A 60 -8.97 3.78 8.05
C ASN A 60 -9.12 4.15 6.58
N GLN A 61 -8.17 4.89 6.01
CA GLN A 61 -8.20 5.19 4.58
C GLN A 61 -8.08 3.92 3.76
N SER A 62 -7.14 3.05 4.11
CA SER A 62 -6.96 1.78 3.38
C SER A 62 -8.23 0.93 3.45
N ARG A 63 -8.86 0.88 4.61
CA ARG A 63 -10.11 0.12 4.79
C ARG A 63 -11.22 0.69 3.92
N ARG A 64 -11.39 2.02 3.93
CA ARG A 64 -12.44 2.65 3.11
C ARG A 64 -12.23 2.38 1.63
N ASP A 65 -10.97 2.49 1.18
CA ASP A 65 -10.67 2.29 -0.24
C ASP A 65 -10.84 0.83 -0.64
N ALA A 66 -10.47 -0.09 0.24
CA ALA A 66 -10.68 -1.52 -0.02
C ALA A 66 -12.16 -1.86 -0.09
N GLU A 67 -12.95 -1.29 0.80
CA GLU A 67 -14.41 -1.51 0.79
C GLU A 67 -15.03 -0.93 -0.48
N ALA A 68 -14.56 0.24 -0.91
CA ALA A 68 -15.09 0.87 -2.12
C ALA A 68 -14.75 0.08 -3.38
N ALA A 69 -13.68 -0.69 -3.36
CA ALA A 69 -13.30 -1.52 -4.50
C ALA A 69 -14.20 -2.76 -4.65
N HIS A 70 -14.90 -3.17 -3.60
CA HIS A 70 -15.85 -4.28 -3.62
C HIS A 70 -15.26 -5.61 -4.11
N ASP A 71 -13.98 -5.85 -3.84
CA ASP A 71 -13.33 -7.08 -4.29
C ASP A 71 -12.92 -8.01 -3.14
N GLY A 72 -13.32 -7.66 -1.92
CA GLY A 72 -13.01 -8.49 -0.75
C GLY A 72 -11.58 -8.44 -0.29
N SER A 73 -10.78 -7.50 -0.81
CA SER A 73 -9.37 -7.44 -0.44
C SER A 73 -9.19 -6.96 0.99
N LEU A 74 -8.13 -7.47 1.62
CA LEU A 74 -7.78 -7.13 2.99
C LEU A 74 -6.95 -5.85 3.00
N PRO A 75 -7.39 -4.80 3.70
CA PRO A 75 -6.63 -3.55 3.71
C PRO A 75 -5.41 -3.65 4.64
N ILE A 76 -4.28 -3.20 4.13
CA ILE A 76 -3.07 -3.06 4.92
C ILE A 76 -2.45 -1.70 4.67
N VAL A 77 -1.59 -1.28 5.60
CA VAL A 77 -0.73 -0.12 5.41
C VAL A 77 0.71 -0.60 5.52
N ALA A 78 1.47 -0.43 4.45
CA ALA A 78 2.92 -0.66 4.45
C ALA A 78 3.56 0.69 4.72
N HIS A 79 4.32 0.82 5.80
CA HIS A 79 4.83 2.12 6.18
C HIS A 79 6.26 2.03 6.71
N ARG A 80 6.95 3.14 6.53
CA ARG A 80 8.34 3.27 6.92
C ARG A 80 8.69 4.73 7.11
N ARG A 81 9.52 5.03 8.09
CA ARG A 81 10.19 6.33 8.18
C ARG A 81 11.69 6.11 7.97
N ASN A 82 12.44 7.21 7.87
CA ASN A 82 13.88 7.12 7.62
C ASN A 82 14.57 6.27 8.68
N HIS A 83 15.51 5.44 8.24
CA HIS A 83 16.36 4.62 9.12
C HIS A 83 15.61 3.57 9.89
N THR A 84 14.41 3.18 9.45
CA THR A 84 13.66 2.10 10.07
C THR A 84 13.29 1.05 9.01
N ARG A 85 12.88 -0.10 9.47
CA ARG A 85 12.40 -1.16 8.58
C ARG A 85 10.97 -0.90 8.17
N TRP A 86 10.60 -1.46 7.04
CA TRP A 86 9.19 -1.48 6.63
C TRP A 86 8.37 -2.25 7.65
N LYS A 87 7.19 -1.74 7.92
CA LYS A 87 6.21 -2.38 8.79
C LYS A 87 4.91 -2.53 8.05
N ILE A 88 4.18 -3.57 8.39
CA ILE A 88 2.85 -3.80 7.84
C ILE A 88 1.86 -3.73 9.00
N THR A 89 0.87 -2.88 8.86
CA THR A 89 -0.20 -2.76 9.85
C THR A 89 -1.52 -3.15 9.20
N MET A 90 -2.31 -3.92 9.91
CA MET A 90 -3.60 -4.38 9.42
C MET A 90 -4.57 -4.49 10.59
N MET A 91 -5.85 -4.45 10.26
CA MET A 91 -6.87 -4.67 11.28
C MET A 91 -6.98 -6.16 11.57
N GLN A 92 -7.29 -6.46 12.80
CA GLN A 92 -7.50 -7.84 13.24
C GLN A 92 -8.78 -8.39 12.65
#